data_9970e1098be3210c8d4eb73ceae592c7
#
_entry.id   9970e1098be3210c8d4eb73ceae592c7
#
_cell.length_a   1.000
_cell.length_b   1.000
_cell.length_c   1.000
_cell.angle_alpha   90.00
_cell.angle_beta   90.00
_cell.angle_gamma   90.00
#
_symmetry.space_group_name_H-M   'P 1'
#
loop_
_entity.id
_entity.type
_entity.pdbx_description
1 polymer ?
#
loop_
_entity_poly.entity_id
_entity_poly.type
_entity_poly.pdbx_seq_one_letter_code
_entity_poly.pdbx_strand_id
1 'polypeptide(L)'
;MSLDVDGALERVLSGGDEWRAWRALRLGGDDAGAMPRIPGQDRVGGFAGPTGRPSPGATGLALCHLELISAAGAPAAIIAADWLEAMRTPAHAWLDAPDDVPGVIDDRGAGRVWATAATTCALLAARRDPGPRAFALLRGEVDQEGHVTGGTYPTFALAGAAWLAEGPGTETAEWALRWTREWAEEWWGPQERATALTFWAAAGIPPEHPSVDEFLEELRSEAPQEGWTDLDLTLLALELVAHFD
;
A
#
# COMPACT_ATOMS: atom_id res chain seq x y z
N MET A 1 15.16 -20.70 -2.61
CA MET A 1 16.35 -19.91 -3.03
C MET A 1 16.19 -18.56 -2.37
N SER A 2 17.16 -18.04 -1.64
CA SER A 2 17.01 -16.72 -1.00
C SER A 2 17.40 -15.62 -1.98
N LEU A 3 16.68 -14.50 -1.95
CA LEU A 3 17.02 -13.27 -2.67
C LEU A 3 18.44 -12.83 -2.25
N ASP A 4 19.29 -12.57 -3.21
CA ASP A 4 20.60 -11.93 -3.00
C ASP A 4 20.37 -10.42 -2.83
N VAL A 5 20.28 -9.99 -1.58
CA VAL A 5 19.98 -8.59 -1.22
C VAL A 5 21.01 -7.63 -1.79
N ASP A 6 22.31 -7.95 -1.66
CA ASP A 6 23.38 -7.08 -2.11
C ASP A 6 23.39 -6.96 -3.65
N GLY A 7 23.27 -8.07 -4.36
CA GLY A 7 23.17 -8.06 -5.82
C GLY A 7 21.92 -7.36 -6.35
N ALA A 8 20.78 -7.49 -5.66
CA ALA A 8 19.55 -6.79 -6.01
C ALA A 8 19.70 -5.26 -5.81
N LEU A 9 20.30 -4.83 -4.69
CA LEU A 9 20.57 -3.41 -4.43
C LEU A 9 21.56 -2.82 -5.45
N GLU A 10 22.65 -3.51 -5.77
CA GLU A 10 23.61 -3.07 -6.81
C GLU A 10 22.92 -2.89 -8.17
N ARG A 11 22.02 -3.79 -8.53
CA ARG A 11 21.26 -3.68 -9.77
C ARG A 11 20.33 -2.47 -9.79
N VAL A 12 19.66 -2.19 -8.66
CA VAL A 12 18.83 -0.99 -8.53
C VAL A 12 19.67 0.28 -8.61
N LEU A 13 20.81 0.33 -7.95
CA LEU A 13 21.73 1.48 -8.00
C LEU A 13 22.28 1.74 -9.38
N SER A 14 22.52 0.69 -10.18
CA SER A 14 23.05 0.81 -11.54
C SER A 14 22.00 1.15 -12.59
N GLY A 15 20.75 0.75 -12.40
CA GLY A 15 19.67 0.86 -13.39
C GLY A 15 18.51 1.77 -12.99
N GLY A 16 18.48 2.23 -11.75
CA GLY A 16 17.39 3.04 -11.20
C GLY A 16 17.56 4.56 -11.42
N ASP A 17 16.47 5.29 -11.25
CA ASP A 17 16.46 6.74 -11.14
C ASP A 17 16.91 7.22 -9.73
N GLU A 18 16.93 8.54 -9.52
CA GLU A 18 17.34 9.14 -8.24
C GLU A 18 16.45 8.66 -7.06
N TRP A 19 15.15 8.41 -7.29
CA TRP A 19 14.24 7.96 -6.27
C TRP A 19 14.54 6.51 -5.85
N ARG A 20 14.74 5.61 -6.82
CA ARG A 20 15.11 4.22 -6.55
C ARG A 20 16.49 4.12 -5.89
N ALA A 21 17.46 4.90 -6.38
CA ALA A 21 18.80 4.94 -5.79
C ALA A 21 18.76 5.42 -4.33
N TRP A 22 17.97 6.46 -4.02
CA TRP A 22 17.79 6.95 -2.67
C TRP A 22 17.19 5.89 -1.73
N ARG A 23 16.18 5.14 -2.19
CA ARG A 23 15.58 4.03 -1.42
C ARG A 23 16.59 2.91 -1.18
N ALA A 24 17.33 2.50 -2.22
CA ALA A 24 18.32 1.45 -2.13
C ALA A 24 19.45 1.78 -1.15
N LEU A 25 19.99 3.02 -1.18
CA LEU A 25 20.99 3.49 -0.22
C LEU A 25 20.47 3.43 1.22
N ARG A 26 19.25 3.89 1.46
CA ARG A 26 18.65 3.83 2.79
C ARG A 26 18.49 2.39 3.30
N LEU A 27 18.05 1.51 2.42
CA LEU A 27 17.88 0.09 2.76
C LEU A 27 19.22 -0.59 3.06
N GLY A 28 20.29 -0.20 2.36
CA GLY A 28 21.66 -0.63 2.63
C GLY A 28 22.31 0.00 3.87
N GLY A 29 21.63 0.95 4.52
CA GLY A 29 22.15 1.66 5.69
C GLY A 29 23.12 2.79 5.37
N ASP A 30 23.21 3.20 4.11
CA ASP A 30 24.06 4.28 3.63
C ASP A 30 23.39 5.65 3.78
N ASP A 31 24.22 6.72 3.77
CA ASP A 31 23.70 8.08 3.74
C ASP A 31 23.11 8.40 2.36
N ALA A 32 21.81 8.35 2.25
CA ALA A 32 21.10 8.67 1.01
C ALA A 32 20.91 10.18 0.77
N GLY A 33 21.30 11.03 1.71
CA GLY A 33 21.12 12.47 1.63
C GLY A 33 19.64 12.90 1.63
N ALA A 34 19.36 14.06 1.03
CA ALA A 34 18.00 14.60 0.95
C ALA A 34 17.13 13.74 0.03
N MET A 35 15.87 13.53 0.43
CA MET A 35 14.90 12.79 -0.39
C MET A 35 14.66 13.51 -1.71
N PRO A 36 14.84 12.84 -2.86
CA PRO A 36 14.56 13.41 -4.16
C PRO A 36 13.06 13.54 -4.41
N ARG A 37 12.72 14.14 -5.56
CA ARG A 37 11.32 14.17 -6.00
C ARG A 37 10.82 12.75 -6.27
N ILE A 38 9.64 12.43 -5.74
CA ILE A 38 9.03 11.13 -5.96
C ILE A 38 8.36 11.11 -7.35
N PRO A 39 8.66 10.11 -8.20
CA PRO A 39 7.99 9.94 -9.48
C PRO A 39 6.47 9.80 -9.30
N GLY A 40 5.72 10.34 -10.24
CA GLY A 40 4.25 10.27 -10.21
C GLY A 40 3.56 11.26 -9.27
N GLN A 41 4.29 11.92 -8.33
CA GLN A 41 3.70 12.96 -7.50
C GLN A 41 3.59 14.28 -8.28
N ASP A 42 2.38 14.85 -8.34
CA ASP A 42 2.14 16.16 -8.93
C ASP A 42 2.56 17.31 -7.98
N ARG A 43 2.38 18.57 -8.43
CA ARG A 43 2.80 19.74 -7.66
C ARG A 43 1.90 20.05 -6.46
N VAL A 44 0.68 19.53 -6.46
CA VAL A 44 -0.30 19.73 -5.38
C VAL A 44 -0.38 18.56 -4.41
N GLY A 45 0.36 17.48 -4.68
CA GLY A 45 0.57 16.39 -3.75
C GLY A 45 -0.03 15.04 -4.15
N GLY A 46 -0.91 15.00 -5.14
CA GLY A 46 -1.54 13.76 -5.59
C GLY A 46 -0.56 12.86 -6.37
N PHE A 47 -0.65 11.56 -6.16
CA PHE A 47 0.08 10.57 -6.93
C PHE A 47 -0.75 10.04 -8.09
N ALA A 48 -0.10 9.81 -9.22
CA ALA A 48 -0.74 9.31 -10.43
C ALA A 48 -1.25 7.87 -10.23
N GLY A 49 -2.50 7.64 -10.59
CA GLY A 49 -3.06 6.30 -10.75
C GLY A 49 -2.69 5.68 -12.11
N PRO A 50 -3.22 4.50 -12.43
CA PRO A 50 -3.00 3.81 -13.71
C PRO A 50 -3.27 4.65 -14.95
N THR A 51 -4.20 5.60 -14.89
CA THR A 51 -4.50 6.52 -16.00
C THR A 51 -3.50 7.67 -16.15
N GLY A 52 -2.51 7.79 -15.27
CA GLY A 52 -1.54 8.87 -15.22
C GLY A 52 -2.08 10.17 -14.59
N ARG A 53 -3.30 10.18 -14.07
CA ARG A 53 -3.91 11.30 -13.35
C ARG A 53 -3.80 11.11 -11.84
N PRO A 54 -3.74 12.21 -11.04
CA PRO A 54 -3.79 12.09 -9.58
C PRO A 54 -5.04 11.33 -9.12
N SER A 55 -4.83 10.31 -8.32
CA SER A 55 -5.86 9.39 -7.81
C SER A 55 -5.76 9.32 -6.28
N PRO A 56 -6.86 9.52 -5.54
CA PRO A 56 -6.89 9.32 -4.10
C PRO A 56 -6.41 7.93 -3.65
N GLY A 57 -6.82 6.87 -4.33
CA GLY A 57 -6.38 5.51 -4.00
C GLY A 57 -4.88 5.29 -4.21
N ALA A 58 -4.34 5.72 -5.36
CA ALA A 58 -2.91 5.67 -5.61
C ALA A 58 -2.11 6.54 -4.64
N THR A 59 -2.64 7.72 -4.27
CA THR A 59 -2.03 8.60 -3.27
C THR A 59 -2.04 7.95 -1.89
N GLY A 60 -3.12 7.28 -1.52
CA GLY A 60 -3.22 6.51 -0.28
C GLY A 60 -2.18 5.39 -0.22
N LEU A 61 -2.05 4.59 -1.28
CA LEU A 61 -1.03 3.53 -1.37
C LEU A 61 0.39 4.10 -1.28
N ALA A 62 0.68 5.18 -2.01
CA ALA A 62 1.99 5.83 -1.95
C ALA A 62 2.31 6.38 -0.55
N LEU A 63 1.31 6.91 0.17
CA LEU A 63 1.49 7.40 1.55
C LEU A 63 1.74 6.23 2.52
N CYS A 64 1.07 5.09 2.37
CA CYS A 64 1.38 3.87 3.13
C CYS A 64 2.81 3.37 2.85
N HIS A 65 3.26 3.43 1.60
CA HIS A 65 4.65 3.10 1.26
C HIS A 65 5.65 4.07 1.92
N LEU A 66 5.37 5.36 1.94
CA LEU A 66 6.21 6.35 2.64
C LEU A 66 6.26 6.11 4.16
N GLU A 67 5.18 5.61 4.76
CA GLU A 67 5.17 5.17 6.15
C GLU A 67 6.07 3.95 6.34
N LEU A 68 5.93 2.91 5.51
CA LEU A 68 6.75 1.71 5.51
C LEU A 68 8.26 2.04 5.51
N ILE A 69 8.70 2.94 4.65
CA ILE A 69 10.11 3.36 4.57
C ILE A 69 10.50 4.47 5.57
N SER A 70 9.68 4.73 6.58
CA SER A 70 9.91 5.77 7.61
C SER A 70 10.13 7.18 7.04
N ALA A 71 9.43 7.52 5.94
CA ALA A 71 9.48 8.81 5.27
C ALA A 71 8.17 9.62 5.42
N ALA A 72 7.26 9.22 6.31
CA ALA A 72 5.97 9.89 6.53
C ALA A 72 6.10 11.36 6.99
N GLY A 73 7.21 11.72 7.64
CA GLY A 73 7.51 13.09 8.02
C GLY A 73 8.11 13.95 6.91
N ALA A 74 8.37 13.41 5.74
CA ALA A 74 8.94 14.16 4.61
C ALA A 74 7.93 15.14 4.01
N PRO A 75 8.37 16.28 3.44
CA PRO A 75 7.48 17.26 2.82
C PRO A 75 6.53 16.66 1.77
N ALA A 76 7.00 15.70 0.99
CA ALA A 76 6.19 15.01 -0.01
C ALA A 76 5.02 14.24 0.60
N ALA A 77 5.23 13.54 1.73
CA ALA A 77 4.19 12.82 2.45
C ALA A 77 3.17 13.79 3.07
N ILE A 78 3.65 14.88 3.67
CA ILE A 78 2.78 15.91 4.26
C ILE A 78 1.86 16.52 3.20
N ILE A 79 2.41 16.93 2.05
CA ILE A 79 1.64 17.51 0.95
C ILE A 79 0.63 16.49 0.37
N ALA A 80 1.01 15.21 0.29
CA ALA A 80 0.11 14.14 -0.15
C ALA A 80 -1.07 13.96 0.82
N ALA A 81 -0.82 13.95 2.12
CA ALA A 81 -1.87 13.86 3.13
C ALA A 81 -2.80 15.09 3.10
N ASP A 82 -2.26 16.30 2.98
CA ASP A 82 -3.03 17.53 2.85
C ASP A 82 -3.92 17.50 1.59
N TRP A 83 -3.38 16.98 0.47
CA TRP A 83 -4.12 16.80 -0.76
C TRP A 83 -5.29 15.80 -0.58
N LEU A 84 -5.05 14.66 0.08
CA LEU A 84 -6.11 13.69 0.37
C LEU A 84 -7.23 14.31 1.22
N GLU A 85 -6.88 15.07 2.25
CA GLU A 85 -7.88 15.77 3.08
C GLU A 85 -8.70 16.77 2.25
N ALA A 86 -8.06 17.50 1.32
CA ALA A 86 -8.72 18.45 0.43
C ALA A 86 -9.64 17.78 -0.61
N MET A 87 -9.31 16.55 -1.04
CA MET A 87 -10.10 15.77 -2.00
C MET A 87 -11.29 15.04 -1.37
N ARG A 88 -11.44 15.07 -0.04
CA ARG A 88 -12.54 14.43 0.66
C ARG A 88 -13.88 15.02 0.28
N THR A 89 -14.81 14.18 -0.13
CA THR A 89 -16.19 14.59 -0.44
C THR A 89 -16.97 14.94 0.83
N PRO A 90 -18.11 15.67 0.71
CA PRO A 90 -19.01 15.92 1.86
C PRO A 90 -19.55 14.64 2.52
N ALA A 91 -19.56 13.51 1.82
CA ALA A 91 -19.93 12.21 2.36
C ALA A 91 -18.80 11.53 3.14
N HIS A 92 -17.64 12.17 3.31
CA HIS A 92 -16.42 11.62 3.91
C HIS A 92 -15.90 10.38 3.16
N ALA A 93 -15.95 10.42 1.84
CA ALA A 93 -15.43 9.40 0.96
C ALA A 93 -14.49 10.03 -0.06
N TRP A 94 -13.71 9.19 -0.75
CA TRP A 94 -12.90 9.58 -1.90
C TRP A 94 -13.38 8.83 -3.13
N LEU A 95 -13.09 9.36 -4.30
CA LEU A 95 -13.57 8.82 -5.56
C LEU A 95 -12.40 8.72 -6.56
N ASP A 96 -12.20 7.54 -7.07
CA ASP A 96 -11.37 7.29 -8.26
C ASP A 96 -12.25 6.96 -9.46
N ALA A 97 -11.70 7.21 -10.64
CA ALA A 97 -12.31 6.67 -11.86
C ALA A 97 -12.18 5.14 -11.85
N PRO A 98 -13.10 4.39 -12.48
CA PRO A 98 -13.00 2.93 -12.57
C PRO A 98 -11.65 2.44 -13.11
N ASP A 99 -11.10 3.13 -14.12
CA ASP A 99 -9.81 2.81 -14.74
C ASP A 99 -8.60 3.10 -13.82
N ASP A 100 -8.79 3.76 -12.68
CA ASP A 100 -7.76 4.01 -11.68
C ASP A 100 -7.81 3.01 -10.52
N VAL A 101 -8.73 2.04 -10.55
CA VAL A 101 -8.81 0.96 -9.56
C VAL A 101 -7.96 -0.22 -10.03
N PRO A 102 -6.95 -0.64 -9.25
CA PRO A 102 -6.13 -1.79 -9.63
C PRO A 102 -6.97 -3.08 -9.66
N GLY A 103 -6.78 -3.91 -10.68
CA GLY A 103 -7.34 -5.26 -10.75
C GLY A 103 -8.85 -5.39 -10.87
N VAL A 104 -9.59 -4.31 -11.11
CA VAL A 104 -11.06 -4.35 -11.22
C VAL A 104 -11.50 -4.52 -12.67
N ILE A 105 -12.44 -5.46 -12.85
CA ILE A 105 -13.13 -5.72 -14.12
C ILE A 105 -14.58 -5.29 -13.95
N ASP A 106 -14.95 -4.06 -13.99
CA ASP A 106 -16.34 -3.55 -14.02
C ASP A 106 -17.20 -3.71 -12.74
N ASP A 107 -16.89 -2.88 -11.71
CA ASP A 107 -17.80 -2.71 -10.57
C ASP A 107 -18.11 -1.22 -10.34
N ARG A 108 -19.40 -0.86 -10.39
CA ARG A 108 -19.88 0.54 -10.26
C ARG A 108 -19.60 1.20 -8.91
N GLY A 109 -19.14 0.47 -7.93
CA GLY A 109 -18.76 0.97 -6.60
C GLY A 109 -17.27 1.02 -6.36
N ALA A 110 -16.49 0.28 -7.15
CA ALA A 110 -15.09 -0.01 -6.91
C ALA A 110 -14.22 1.23 -6.70
N GLY A 111 -14.35 2.24 -7.56
CA GLY A 111 -13.55 3.46 -7.46
C GLY A 111 -13.77 4.22 -6.15
N ARG A 112 -14.98 4.22 -5.62
CA ARG A 112 -15.29 4.82 -4.31
C ARG A 112 -14.71 3.99 -3.18
N VAL A 113 -14.92 2.70 -3.21
CA VAL A 113 -14.49 1.80 -2.13
C VAL A 113 -12.97 1.72 -2.07
N TRP A 114 -12.31 1.52 -3.21
CA TRP A 114 -10.85 1.55 -3.32
C TRP A 114 -10.27 2.85 -2.78
N ALA A 115 -10.67 3.99 -3.35
CA ALA A 115 -10.14 5.29 -2.96
C ALA A 115 -10.38 5.58 -1.47
N THR A 116 -11.56 5.21 -0.95
CA THR A 116 -11.88 5.42 0.48
C THR A 116 -11.06 4.51 1.37
N ALA A 117 -10.90 3.22 1.03
CA ALA A 117 -10.15 2.27 1.83
C ALA A 117 -8.66 2.63 1.89
N ALA A 118 -8.03 2.84 0.73
CA ALA A 118 -6.62 3.21 0.65
C ALA A 118 -6.32 4.53 1.36
N THR A 119 -7.16 5.54 1.16
CA THR A 119 -6.99 6.85 1.81
C THR A 119 -7.24 6.78 3.31
N THR A 120 -8.25 6.03 3.76
CA THR A 120 -8.54 5.86 5.19
C THR A 120 -7.37 5.19 5.90
N CYS A 121 -6.84 4.09 5.34
CA CYS A 121 -5.66 3.42 5.87
C CYS A 121 -4.47 4.38 5.96
N ALA A 122 -4.16 5.07 4.88
CA ALA A 122 -3.03 5.99 4.80
C ALA A 122 -3.12 7.17 5.78
N LEU A 123 -4.28 7.82 5.90
CA LEU A 123 -4.47 8.93 6.84
C LEU A 123 -4.36 8.45 8.29
N LEU A 124 -4.96 7.30 8.63
CA LEU A 124 -4.83 6.73 9.97
C LEU A 124 -3.38 6.37 10.30
N ALA A 125 -2.64 5.74 9.38
CA ALA A 125 -1.22 5.45 9.55
C ALA A 125 -0.40 6.74 9.76
N ALA A 126 -0.69 7.79 8.99
CA ALA A 126 -0.10 9.11 9.15
C ALA A 126 -0.61 9.90 10.39
N ARG A 127 -1.45 9.28 11.25
CA ARG A 127 -2.10 9.89 12.43
C ARG A 127 -2.93 11.13 12.10
N ARG A 128 -3.60 11.09 10.96
CA ARG A 128 -4.55 12.10 10.50
C ARG A 128 -5.98 11.58 10.55
N ASP A 129 -6.96 12.49 10.64
CA ASP A 129 -8.37 12.14 10.71
C ASP A 129 -9.00 11.95 9.32
N PRO A 130 -9.37 10.72 8.92
CA PRO A 130 -10.08 10.48 7.66
C PRO A 130 -11.53 11.00 7.68
N GLY A 131 -12.01 11.42 8.84
CA GLY A 131 -13.37 11.85 9.09
C GLY A 131 -14.28 10.73 9.62
N PRO A 132 -15.30 11.10 10.42
CA PRO A 132 -16.06 10.14 11.24
C PRO A 132 -16.90 9.13 10.43
N ARG A 133 -17.12 9.38 9.15
CA ARG A 133 -17.95 8.52 8.30
C ARG A 133 -17.16 7.64 7.34
N ALA A 134 -15.86 7.92 7.12
CA ALA A 134 -15.05 7.18 6.14
C ALA A 134 -15.01 5.68 6.47
N PHE A 135 -14.65 5.33 7.69
CA PHE A 135 -14.60 3.95 8.11
C PHE A 135 -15.99 3.30 8.24
N ALA A 136 -17.01 4.04 8.69
CA ALA A 136 -18.38 3.55 8.75
C ALA A 136 -18.94 3.20 7.36
N LEU A 137 -18.56 3.95 6.33
CA LEU A 137 -18.90 3.64 4.95
C LEU A 137 -18.25 2.31 4.53
N LEU A 138 -16.97 2.13 4.80
CA LEU A 138 -16.23 0.91 4.45
C LEU A 138 -16.81 -0.34 5.13
N ARG A 139 -17.20 -0.23 6.41
CA ARG A 139 -17.87 -1.33 7.13
C ARG A 139 -19.18 -1.76 6.46
N GLY A 140 -19.89 -0.83 5.85
CA GLY A 140 -21.13 -1.11 5.11
C GLY A 140 -20.92 -1.81 3.76
N GLU A 141 -19.69 -1.84 3.27
CA GLU A 141 -19.30 -2.49 2.01
C GLU A 141 -18.70 -3.89 2.19
N VAL A 142 -18.57 -4.35 3.45
CA VAL A 142 -18.03 -5.68 3.79
C VAL A 142 -19.16 -6.70 3.79
N ASP A 143 -18.99 -7.80 3.08
CA ASP A 143 -19.90 -8.94 3.12
C ASP A 143 -19.60 -9.88 4.32
N GLN A 144 -20.38 -10.96 4.44
CA GLN A 144 -20.27 -11.92 5.55
C GLN A 144 -18.97 -12.75 5.50
N GLU A 145 -18.27 -12.75 4.38
CA GLU A 145 -17.02 -13.49 4.17
C GLU A 145 -15.79 -12.60 4.41
N GLY A 146 -15.98 -11.29 4.61
CA GLY A 146 -14.92 -10.31 4.81
C GLY A 146 -14.40 -9.66 3.52
N HIS A 147 -15.01 -10.01 2.39
CA HIS A 147 -14.74 -9.38 1.10
C HIS A 147 -15.41 -8.02 0.99
N VAL A 148 -14.76 -7.11 0.29
CA VAL A 148 -15.22 -5.73 0.11
C VAL A 148 -15.67 -5.51 -1.33
N THR A 149 -16.76 -4.77 -1.51
CA THR A 149 -17.16 -4.26 -2.83
C THR A 149 -15.96 -3.66 -3.56
N GLY A 150 -15.73 -4.07 -4.80
CA GLY A 150 -14.59 -3.64 -5.61
C GLY A 150 -13.40 -4.58 -5.62
N GLY A 151 -13.43 -5.66 -4.82
CA GLY A 151 -12.52 -6.80 -4.96
C GLY A 151 -11.27 -6.75 -4.08
N THR A 152 -10.20 -7.30 -4.59
CA THR A 152 -8.96 -7.64 -3.88
C THR A 152 -8.26 -6.44 -3.24
N TYR A 153 -7.91 -5.44 -4.02
CA TYR A 153 -7.15 -4.29 -3.52
C TYR A 153 -7.88 -3.44 -2.48
N PRO A 154 -9.20 -3.15 -2.63
CA PRO A 154 -9.98 -2.54 -1.56
C PRO A 154 -9.96 -3.36 -0.27
N THR A 155 -9.99 -4.70 -0.36
CA THR A 155 -9.94 -5.58 0.82
C THR A 155 -8.60 -5.50 1.54
N PHE A 156 -7.48 -5.45 0.81
CA PHE A 156 -6.15 -5.23 1.40
C PHE A 156 -6.09 -3.94 2.21
N ALA A 157 -6.55 -2.85 1.62
CA ALA A 157 -6.54 -1.54 2.27
C ALA A 157 -7.53 -1.46 3.44
N LEU A 158 -8.69 -2.12 3.32
CA LEU A 158 -9.66 -2.18 4.44
C LEU A 158 -9.06 -2.91 5.64
N ALA A 159 -8.36 -4.02 5.45
CA ALA A 159 -7.73 -4.75 6.55
C ALA A 159 -6.83 -3.84 7.38
N GLY A 160 -5.94 -3.06 6.73
CA GLY A 160 -5.11 -2.07 7.40
C GLY A 160 -5.91 -0.93 8.05
N ALA A 161 -6.91 -0.40 7.36
CA ALA A 161 -7.76 0.65 7.89
C ALA A 161 -8.56 0.21 9.13
N ALA A 162 -9.09 -1.01 9.13
CA ALA A 162 -9.82 -1.59 10.25
C ALA A 162 -8.91 -1.84 11.45
N TRP A 163 -7.71 -2.38 11.21
CA TRP A 163 -6.70 -2.58 12.25
C TRP A 163 -6.35 -1.29 12.97
N LEU A 164 -6.18 -0.19 12.22
CA LEU A 164 -5.88 1.13 12.79
C LEU A 164 -7.07 1.79 13.48
N ALA A 165 -8.28 1.64 12.91
CA ALA A 165 -9.47 2.33 13.40
C ALA A 165 -10.12 1.66 14.62
N GLU A 166 -10.15 0.34 14.63
CA GLU A 166 -10.86 -0.45 15.65
C GLU A 166 -9.90 -1.19 16.60
N GLY A 167 -8.65 -1.36 16.18
CA GLY A 167 -7.63 -2.08 16.92
C GLY A 167 -7.42 -3.53 16.47
N PRO A 168 -6.35 -4.17 16.97
CA PRO A 168 -6.02 -5.57 16.69
C PRO A 168 -7.12 -6.53 17.10
N GLY A 169 -7.33 -7.59 16.32
CA GLY A 169 -8.27 -8.67 16.63
C GLY A 169 -9.74 -8.30 16.48
N THR A 170 -10.06 -7.17 15.86
CA THR A 170 -11.44 -6.81 15.57
C THR A 170 -12.00 -7.62 14.41
N GLU A 171 -13.32 -7.84 14.45
CA GLU A 171 -14.01 -8.70 13.50
C GLU A 171 -13.78 -8.25 12.03
N THR A 172 -13.88 -6.95 11.76
CA THR A 172 -13.69 -6.39 10.41
C THR A 172 -12.27 -6.61 9.90
N ALA A 173 -11.25 -6.34 10.74
CA ALA A 173 -9.85 -6.55 10.37
C ALA A 173 -9.55 -8.02 10.12
N GLU A 174 -9.93 -8.90 11.06
CA GLU A 174 -9.67 -10.33 10.98
C GLU A 174 -10.39 -11.00 9.80
N TRP A 175 -11.61 -10.57 9.49
CA TRP A 175 -12.34 -11.07 8.31
C TRP A 175 -11.63 -10.69 7.01
N ALA A 176 -11.23 -9.43 6.85
CA ALA A 176 -10.54 -8.98 5.66
C ALA A 176 -9.17 -9.67 5.48
N LEU A 177 -8.40 -9.82 6.57
CA LEU A 177 -7.10 -10.51 6.55
C LEU A 177 -7.27 -12.01 6.23
N ARG A 178 -8.24 -12.67 6.87
CA ARG A 178 -8.54 -14.07 6.60
C ARG A 178 -9.03 -14.29 5.19
N TRP A 179 -9.97 -13.46 4.71
CA TRP A 179 -10.45 -13.53 3.33
C TRP A 179 -9.29 -13.44 2.33
N THR A 180 -8.41 -12.46 2.53
CA THR A 180 -7.24 -12.28 1.66
C THR A 180 -6.38 -13.54 1.61
N ARG A 181 -6.14 -14.20 2.74
CA ARG A 181 -5.36 -15.43 2.82
C ARG A 181 -6.06 -16.63 2.20
N GLU A 182 -7.37 -16.83 2.50
CA GLU A 182 -8.13 -18.00 2.05
C GLU A 182 -8.49 -17.91 0.55
N TRP A 183 -8.59 -16.70 0.01
CA TRP A 183 -8.95 -16.43 -1.38
C TRP A 183 -7.79 -15.91 -2.21
N ALA A 184 -6.55 -16.06 -1.72
CA ALA A 184 -5.36 -15.80 -2.52
C ALA A 184 -5.41 -16.68 -3.76
N GLU A 185 -5.68 -16.06 -4.90
CA GLU A 185 -5.90 -16.77 -6.15
C GLU A 185 -4.56 -17.14 -6.81
N GLU A 186 -4.55 -18.24 -7.57
CA GLU A 186 -3.33 -18.69 -8.27
C GLU A 186 -2.71 -17.61 -9.20
N TRP A 187 -3.51 -16.64 -9.65
CA TRP A 187 -3.03 -15.54 -10.49
C TRP A 187 -2.46 -14.37 -9.69
N TRP A 188 -2.60 -14.34 -8.35
CA TRP A 188 -1.94 -13.32 -7.53
C TRP A 188 -0.44 -13.55 -7.54
N GLY A 189 0.27 -12.56 -8.06
CA GLY A 189 1.72 -12.56 -8.13
C GLY A 189 2.35 -11.73 -7.00
N PRO A 190 3.66 -11.52 -7.10
CA PRO A 190 4.39 -10.74 -6.09
C PRO A 190 3.91 -9.31 -5.96
N GLN A 191 3.29 -8.73 -6.99
CA GLN A 191 2.75 -7.37 -6.95
C GLN A 191 1.54 -7.24 -6.01
N GLU A 192 0.60 -8.20 -6.08
CA GLU A 192 -0.59 -8.22 -5.22
C GLU A 192 -0.17 -8.43 -3.77
N ARG A 193 0.73 -9.37 -3.50
CA ARG A 193 1.25 -9.64 -2.15
C ARG A 193 2.01 -8.44 -1.57
N ALA A 194 2.88 -7.82 -2.36
CA ALA A 194 3.61 -6.62 -1.94
C ALA A 194 2.66 -5.44 -1.65
N THR A 195 1.59 -5.30 -2.43
CA THR A 195 0.57 -4.26 -2.19
C THR A 195 -0.19 -4.50 -0.89
N ALA A 196 -0.63 -5.73 -0.62
CA ALA A 196 -1.28 -6.10 0.63
C ALA A 196 -0.38 -5.81 1.83
N LEU A 197 0.84 -6.34 1.78
CA LEU A 197 1.86 -6.15 2.83
C LEU A 197 2.20 -4.67 3.06
N THR A 198 2.15 -3.81 2.03
CA THR A 198 2.36 -2.37 2.18
C THR A 198 1.31 -1.72 3.07
N PHE A 199 0.02 -2.03 2.87
CA PHE A 199 -1.05 -1.54 3.74
C PHE A 199 -0.93 -2.09 5.16
N TRP A 200 -0.60 -3.36 5.30
CA TRP A 200 -0.51 -4.04 6.58
C TRP A 200 0.71 -3.59 7.39
N ALA A 201 1.85 -3.37 6.75
CA ALA A 201 3.04 -2.78 7.37
C ALA A 201 2.76 -1.34 7.86
N ALA A 202 2.14 -0.50 7.03
CA ALA A 202 1.76 0.86 7.41
C ALA A 202 0.75 0.87 8.58
N ALA A 203 -0.09 -0.16 8.69
CA ALA A 203 -1.02 -0.34 9.79
C ALA A 203 -0.38 -0.93 11.06
N GLY A 204 0.87 -1.39 11.00
CA GLY A 204 1.55 -2.03 12.12
C GLY A 204 0.98 -3.42 12.46
N ILE A 205 0.46 -4.14 11.47
CA ILE A 205 0.07 -5.54 11.65
C ILE A 205 1.35 -6.36 11.84
N PRO A 206 1.46 -7.16 12.92
CA PRO A 206 2.72 -7.81 13.24
C PRO A 206 3.08 -8.94 12.27
N PRO A 207 4.38 -9.26 12.10
CA PRO A 207 4.83 -10.33 11.19
C PRO A 207 4.30 -11.70 11.57
N GLU A 208 4.00 -11.95 12.84
CA GLU A 208 3.44 -13.22 13.33
C GLU A 208 1.96 -13.41 12.99
N HIS A 209 1.29 -12.40 12.43
CA HIS A 209 -0.09 -12.56 11.98
C HIS A 209 -0.12 -13.54 10.79
N PRO A 210 -0.98 -14.58 10.79
CA PRO A 210 -0.94 -15.64 9.78
C PRO A 210 -1.01 -15.16 8.33
N SER A 211 -1.76 -14.08 8.05
CA SER A 211 -1.85 -13.51 6.70
C SER A 211 -0.58 -12.76 6.28
N VAL A 212 0.11 -12.11 7.23
CA VAL A 212 1.40 -11.42 6.97
C VAL A 212 2.49 -12.45 6.75
N ASP A 213 2.60 -13.43 7.64
CA ASP A 213 3.60 -14.50 7.60
C ASP A 213 3.55 -15.25 6.26
N GLU A 214 2.35 -15.71 5.87
CA GLU A 214 2.13 -16.44 4.62
C GLU A 214 2.52 -15.60 3.38
N PHE A 215 2.04 -14.35 3.30
CA PHE A 215 2.35 -13.49 2.15
C PHE A 215 3.83 -13.11 2.07
N LEU A 216 4.47 -12.92 3.22
CA LEU A 216 5.89 -12.62 3.28
C LEU A 216 6.75 -13.84 2.85
N GLU A 217 6.38 -15.05 3.29
CA GLU A 217 7.03 -16.29 2.87
C GLU A 217 6.86 -16.54 1.36
N GLU A 218 5.66 -16.32 0.81
CA GLU A 218 5.42 -16.44 -0.62
C GLU A 218 6.23 -15.41 -1.41
N LEU A 219 6.24 -14.14 -0.98
CA LEU A 219 7.04 -13.09 -1.61
C LEU A 219 8.54 -13.45 -1.63
N ARG A 220 9.05 -13.99 -0.53
CA ARG A 220 10.45 -14.47 -0.43
C ARG A 220 10.72 -15.66 -1.34
N SER A 221 9.79 -16.61 -1.41
CA SER A 221 9.95 -17.86 -2.17
C SER A 221 9.88 -17.62 -3.69
N GLU A 222 9.09 -16.66 -4.14
CA GLU A 222 8.93 -16.29 -5.54
C GLU A 222 10.04 -15.35 -6.05
N ALA A 223 10.79 -14.72 -5.15
CA ALA A 223 11.81 -13.77 -5.52
C ALA A 223 12.94 -14.46 -6.33
N PRO A 224 13.23 -13.99 -7.56
CA PRO A 224 14.43 -14.41 -8.26
C PRO A 224 15.69 -14.00 -7.48
N GLN A 225 16.78 -14.74 -7.65
CA GLN A 225 18.02 -14.48 -6.90
C GLN A 225 18.50 -13.03 -7.03
N GLU A 226 18.37 -12.43 -8.21
CA GLU A 226 18.78 -11.04 -8.50
C GLU A 226 17.60 -10.04 -8.41
N GLY A 227 16.45 -10.44 -7.86
CA GLY A 227 15.22 -9.65 -7.87
C GLY A 227 14.45 -9.74 -9.21
N TRP A 228 13.28 -9.10 -9.25
CA TRP A 228 12.44 -9.07 -10.45
C TRP A 228 12.99 -8.08 -11.49
N THR A 229 12.55 -8.23 -12.76
CA THR A 229 12.86 -7.27 -13.82
C THR A 229 12.33 -5.88 -13.49
N ASP A 230 11.19 -5.79 -12.79
CA ASP A 230 10.68 -4.56 -12.22
C ASP A 230 11.49 -4.16 -10.99
N LEU A 231 12.23 -3.05 -11.10
CA LEU A 231 13.08 -2.53 -10.03
C LEU A 231 12.26 -1.95 -8.87
N ASP A 232 11.05 -1.43 -9.12
CA ASP A 232 10.19 -0.94 -8.05
C ASP A 232 9.63 -2.09 -7.22
N LEU A 233 9.22 -3.18 -7.85
CA LEU A 233 8.79 -4.39 -7.16
C LEU A 233 9.94 -5.01 -6.35
N THR A 234 11.15 -5.05 -6.94
CA THR A 234 12.35 -5.55 -6.24
C THR A 234 12.62 -4.74 -4.98
N LEU A 235 12.64 -3.41 -5.09
CA LEU A 235 12.86 -2.54 -3.92
C LEU A 235 11.75 -2.68 -2.88
N LEU A 236 10.50 -2.67 -3.31
CA LEU A 236 9.36 -2.80 -2.40
C LEU A 236 9.42 -4.12 -1.63
N ALA A 237 9.75 -5.22 -2.29
CA ALA A 237 9.91 -6.51 -1.63
C ALA A 237 11.05 -6.50 -0.59
N LEU A 238 12.19 -5.89 -0.94
CA LEU A 238 13.31 -5.74 0.00
C LEU A 238 12.95 -4.85 1.21
N GLU A 239 12.21 -3.76 0.99
CA GLU A 239 11.74 -2.87 2.05
C GLU A 239 10.74 -3.57 2.99
N LEU A 240 9.84 -4.39 2.43
CA LEU A 240 8.88 -5.19 3.21
C LEU A 240 9.60 -6.25 4.04
N VAL A 241 10.52 -6.97 3.44
CA VAL A 241 11.34 -7.96 4.17
C VAL A 241 12.10 -7.28 5.31
N ALA A 242 12.78 -6.16 5.05
CA ALA A 242 13.52 -5.44 6.10
C ALA A 242 12.63 -4.81 7.19
N HIS A 243 11.35 -4.52 6.87
CA HIS A 243 10.40 -3.99 7.84
C HIS A 243 9.89 -5.05 8.80
N PHE A 244 9.68 -6.28 8.31
CA PHE A 244 9.10 -7.37 9.09
C PHE A 244 10.13 -8.27 9.77
N ASP A 245 11.43 -8.21 9.39
CA ASP A 245 12.54 -8.91 10.05
C ASP A 245 13.00 -8.16 11.32
#